data_6492a692bfbc02cefb199df0be4089c9
#
_entry.id   6492a692bfbc02cefb199df0be4089c9
#
_cell.length_a   1.000
_cell.length_b   1.000
_cell.length_c   1.000
_cell.angle_alpha   90.00
_cell.angle_beta   90.00
_cell.angle_gamma   90.00
#
_symmetry.space_group_name_H-M   'P 1'
#
loop_
_entity.id
_entity.type
_entity.pdbx_description
1 polymer ?
#
loop_
_entity_poly.entity_id
_entity_poly.type
_entity_poly.pdbx_seq_one_letter_code
_entity_poly.pdbx_strand_id
1 'polypeptide(L)'
;DNTFAQSDTASVGLSWIHDRGFTGLSYTNRQDQYGLPGHSHEYESCEAHLSGRPHLHCGDEHHHDEEGHEHEHSHEEDHDHAGPWVDLKSERYDFRTELDDPFAGFKKLRAQARYTDYKHDEIEEGEAATTFKSTGYDARLELVHQPVAAWEGVIGTQFGRQKLNITGEESLFAGPTTTDKWSLFALEHTKWNDVHFELAARFDQQKIEIDSPQKNYDDHAFSYSGAANWEFLPDYKLSLVVSHQERLPLAQELYAKGKHLATNTYEIGNENLNTEKSNNIELGFHYEGDKLN
;
A
#
# COMPACT_ATOMS: atom_id res chain seq x y z
N ASP A 1 -21.55 20.59 2.10
CA ASP A 1 -21.24 19.14 2.10
C ASP A 1 -20.69 18.70 0.75
N ASN A 2 -19.38 18.51 0.67
CA ASN A 2 -18.68 18.08 -0.54
C ASN A 2 -18.49 16.55 -0.53
N THR A 3 -19.60 15.79 -0.68
CA THR A 3 -19.63 14.33 -0.50
C THR A 3 -20.06 13.55 -1.74
N PHE A 4 -20.06 14.17 -2.92
CA PHE A 4 -20.39 13.47 -4.16
C PHE A 4 -19.34 12.42 -4.52
N ALA A 5 -19.73 11.37 -5.22
CA ALA A 5 -18.84 10.38 -5.80
C ALA A 5 -19.43 9.85 -7.12
N GLN A 6 -18.61 9.78 -8.14
CA GLN A 6 -18.90 9.14 -9.42
C GLN A 6 -17.74 8.23 -9.79
N SER A 7 -18.02 7.04 -10.28
CA SER A 7 -17.00 6.08 -10.72
C SER A 7 -17.44 5.38 -11.99
N ASP A 8 -16.58 5.43 -12.99
CA ASP A 8 -16.74 4.75 -14.27
C ASP A 8 -15.58 3.76 -14.48
N THR A 9 -15.92 2.48 -14.68
CA THR A 9 -14.91 1.45 -14.90
C THR A 9 -15.27 0.61 -16.10
N ALA A 10 -14.33 0.45 -17.03
CA ALA A 10 -14.42 -0.45 -18.15
C ALA A 10 -13.27 -1.46 -18.13
N SER A 11 -13.60 -2.74 -18.34
CA SER A 11 -12.61 -3.80 -18.39
C SER A 11 -12.84 -4.71 -19.59
N VAL A 12 -11.75 -5.13 -20.20
CA VAL A 12 -11.74 -6.16 -21.26
C VAL A 12 -10.65 -7.19 -20.97
N GLY A 13 -10.93 -8.46 -21.21
CA GLY A 13 -9.97 -9.52 -20.98
C GLY A 13 -10.13 -10.64 -22.02
N LEU A 14 -9.02 -11.31 -22.27
CA LEU A 14 -8.93 -12.49 -23.12
C LEU A 14 -8.15 -13.58 -22.39
N SER A 15 -8.70 -14.80 -22.40
CA SER A 15 -8.02 -15.97 -21.83
C SER A 15 -7.97 -17.09 -22.86
N TRP A 16 -6.78 -17.66 -23.02
CA TRP A 16 -6.56 -18.90 -23.75
C TRP A 16 -6.45 -20.05 -22.76
N ILE A 17 -7.40 -20.96 -22.83
CA ILE A 17 -7.45 -22.17 -21.99
C ILE A 17 -6.94 -23.33 -22.84
N HIS A 18 -6.05 -24.13 -22.28
CA HIS A 18 -5.47 -25.32 -22.91
C HIS A 18 -5.39 -26.48 -21.91
N ASP A 19 -5.04 -27.68 -22.37
CA ASP A 19 -5.07 -28.92 -21.56
C ASP A 19 -4.22 -28.85 -20.29
N ARG A 20 -3.21 -27.97 -20.23
CA ARG A 20 -2.27 -27.86 -19.11
C ARG A 20 -2.42 -26.55 -18.34
N GLY A 21 -3.48 -25.78 -18.57
CA GLY A 21 -3.69 -24.55 -17.81
C GLY A 21 -4.32 -23.42 -18.63
N PHE A 22 -3.96 -22.20 -18.31
CA PHE A 22 -4.47 -21.01 -19.01
C PHE A 22 -3.42 -19.89 -19.07
N THR A 23 -3.63 -18.99 -20.01
CA THR A 23 -2.94 -17.70 -20.10
C THR A 23 -3.95 -16.61 -20.41
N GLY A 24 -3.94 -15.54 -19.63
CA GLY A 24 -4.88 -14.44 -19.76
C GLY A 24 -4.23 -13.07 -19.72
N LEU A 25 -4.84 -12.15 -20.44
CA LEU A 25 -4.52 -10.73 -20.47
C LEU A 25 -5.78 -9.95 -20.21
N SER A 26 -5.69 -8.90 -19.41
CA SER A 26 -6.79 -7.95 -19.24
C SER A 26 -6.30 -6.51 -19.17
N TYR A 27 -7.16 -5.61 -19.60
CA TYR A 27 -7.03 -4.18 -19.49
C TYR A 27 -8.22 -3.62 -18.72
N THR A 28 -7.94 -2.70 -17.81
CA THR A 28 -8.96 -1.96 -17.05
C THR A 28 -8.66 -0.48 -17.12
N ASN A 29 -9.66 0.32 -17.47
CA ASN A 29 -9.66 1.77 -17.36
C ASN A 29 -10.66 2.16 -16.28
N ARG A 30 -10.25 3.05 -15.38
CA ARG A 30 -11.06 3.58 -14.29
C ARG A 30 -10.95 5.09 -14.23
N GLN A 31 -12.08 5.76 -14.07
CA GLN A 31 -12.18 7.20 -13.85
C GLN A 31 -13.10 7.43 -12.66
N ASP A 32 -12.62 8.16 -11.66
CA ASP A 32 -13.38 8.51 -10.48
C ASP A 32 -13.35 10.02 -10.27
N GLN A 33 -14.48 10.55 -9.80
CA GLN A 33 -14.59 11.92 -9.33
C GLN A 33 -15.31 11.91 -7.99
N TYR A 34 -14.71 12.53 -6.97
CA TYR A 34 -15.30 12.58 -5.63
C TYR A 34 -14.86 13.82 -4.86
N GLY A 35 -15.74 14.31 -4.01
CA GLY A 35 -15.48 15.45 -3.14
C GLY A 35 -14.58 15.10 -1.95
N LEU A 36 -13.88 16.10 -1.43
CA LEU A 36 -13.01 16.01 -0.24
C LEU A 36 -13.64 16.77 0.93
N PRO A 37 -14.55 16.16 1.70
CA PRO A 37 -15.29 16.88 2.75
C PRO A 37 -14.44 17.26 3.97
N GLY A 38 -13.28 16.64 4.15
CA GLY A 38 -12.36 16.88 5.26
C GLY A 38 -11.23 17.86 4.95
N HIS A 39 -11.15 18.33 3.72
CA HIS A 39 -10.10 19.24 3.28
C HIS A 39 -10.19 20.59 4.04
N SER A 40 -9.05 21.05 4.55
CA SER A 40 -8.96 22.26 5.39
C SER A 40 -7.65 22.99 5.11
N HIS A 41 -7.73 24.31 4.99
CA HIS A 41 -6.57 25.21 4.88
C HIS A 41 -6.08 25.76 6.24
N GLU A 42 -6.55 25.20 7.36
CA GLU A 42 -6.24 25.68 8.72
C GLU A 42 -4.73 25.79 8.99
N TYR A 43 -3.92 24.90 8.39
CA TYR A 43 -2.47 24.87 8.56
C TYR A 43 -1.69 25.36 7.32
N GLU A 44 -2.33 26.03 6.38
CA GLU A 44 -1.69 26.48 5.14
C GLU A 44 -0.53 27.45 5.37
N SER A 45 -0.68 28.35 6.34
CA SER A 45 0.35 29.32 6.73
C SER A 45 1.36 28.79 7.76
N CYS A 46 1.31 27.48 8.09
CA CYS A 46 2.13 26.91 9.15
C CYS A 46 3.47 26.38 8.65
N GLU A 47 4.54 26.65 9.41
CA GLU A 47 5.87 26.07 9.21
C GLU A 47 6.22 25.12 10.36
N ALA A 48 6.83 23.96 10.01
CA ALA A 48 7.28 23.00 11.00
C ALA A 48 8.71 23.36 11.49
N HIS A 49 8.86 23.61 12.75
CA HIS A 49 10.16 23.76 13.43
C HIS A 49 10.55 22.43 14.09
N LEU A 50 11.65 21.82 13.59
CA LEU A 50 12.14 20.50 14.04
C LEU A 50 13.28 20.57 15.05
N SER A 51 13.85 21.79 15.30
CA SER A 51 14.93 21.97 16.26
C SER A 51 14.36 22.13 17.69
N GLY A 52 14.74 21.26 18.60
CA GLY A 52 14.26 21.25 19.97
C GLY A 52 13.00 20.42 20.17
N ARG A 53 11.92 21.00 20.67
CA ARG A 53 10.60 20.34 20.70
C ARG A 53 9.92 20.61 19.36
N PRO A 54 9.56 19.58 18.57
CA PRO A 54 8.83 19.78 17.34
C PRO A 54 7.51 20.54 17.58
N HIS A 55 7.30 21.62 16.82
CA HIS A 55 6.07 22.40 16.88
C HIS A 55 5.78 23.06 15.54
N LEU A 56 4.51 23.34 15.27
CA LEU A 56 4.07 24.15 14.14
C LEU A 56 4.06 25.62 14.56
N HIS A 57 4.60 26.48 13.71
CA HIS A 57 4.45 27.92 13.80
C HIS A 57 3.52 28.38 12.67
N CYS A 58 2.36 28.86 13.03
CA CYS A 58 1.35 29.35 12.10
C CYS A 58 1.36 30.88 12.15
N GLY A 59 1.66 31.52 11.03
CA GLY A 59 1.78 32.98 10.96
C GLY A 59 0.43 33.65 10.80
N ASP A 60 -0.23 33.96 11.93
CA ASP A 60 -1.21 35.02 12.01
C ASP A 60 -0.87 35.89 13.22
N GLU A 61 0.12 36.78 13.05
CA GLU A 61 0.28 37.90 13.98
C GLU A 61 -0.84 38.92 13.71
N HIS A 62 -2.03 38.64 14.23
CA HIS A 62 -2.99 39.70 14.48
C HIS A 62 -2.51 40.47 15.68
N HIS A 63 -1.71 41.54 15.48
CA HIS A 63 -1.54 42.60 16.42
C HIS A 63 -2.91 43.24 16.69
N HIS A 64 -3.52 42.91 17.81
CA HIS A 64 -4.58 43.69 18.34
C HIS A 64 -4.02 45.01 18.90
N ASP A 65 -3.92 46.00 18.03
CA ASP A 65 -3.91 47.39 18.49
C ASP A 65 -5.35 47.77 18.87
N GLU A 66 -5.57 47.96 20.16
CA GLU A 66 -6.82 48.49 20.69
C GLU A 66 -6.98 49.95 20.27
N GLU A 67 -7.64 50.20 19.13
CA GLU A 67 -8.34 51.47 18.91
C GLU A 67 -9.66 51.21 18.19
N GLY A 68 -10.78 51.53 18.87
CA GLY A 68 -12.13 51.29 18.39
C GLY A 68 -12.50 52.10 17.15
N HIS A 69 -12.81 51.40 16.11
CA HIS A 69 -13.63 51.90 15.02
C HIS A 69 -14.73 50.88 14.70
N GLU A 70 -15.98 51.37 14.87
CA GLU A 70 -17.15 50.64 14.37
C GLU A 70 -17.07 50.56 12.85
N HIS A 71 -16.76 49.36 12.32
CA HIS A 71 -16.94 49.04 10.91
C HIS A 71 -18.22 48.25 10.72
N GLU A 72 -19.17 48.82 10.01
CA GLU A 72 -20.31 48.13 9.41
C GLU A 72 -19.78 46.90 8.61
N HIS A 73 -20.11 45.73 9.08
CA HIS A 73 -19.90 44.50 8.31
C HIS A 73 -20.84 44.54 7.09
N SER A 74 -20.33 44.97 5.93
CA SER A 74 -20.93 44.60 4.65
C SER A 74 -20.84 43.07 4.58
N HIS A 75 -21.98 42.40 4.51
CA HIS A 75 -22.07 41.00 4.10
C HIS A 75 -21.46 40.89 2.70
N GLU A 76 -20.20 40.44 2.66
CA GLU A 76 -19.61 39.93 1.42
C GLU A 76 -20.43 38.71 1.01
N GLU A 77 -20.85 38.70 -0.23
CA GLU A 77 -21.64 37.65 -0.86
C GLU A 77 -20.89 36.31 -0.62
N ASP A 78 -21.59 35.34 0.00
CA ASP A 78 -21.16 33.96 0.05
C ASP A 78 -20.89 33.46 -1.40
N HIS A 79 -19.69 33.60 -1.88
CA HIS A 79 -19.23 32.86 -3.04
C HIS A 79 -19.29 31.38 -2.63
N ASP A 80 -20.29 30.70 -3.19
CA ASP A 80 -20.46 29.25 -3.07
C ASP A 80 -19.29 28.59 -3.80
N HIS A 81 -18.11 28.61 -3.13
CA HIS A 81 -16.91 27.93 -3.62
C HIS A 81 -17.21 26.43 -3.57
N ALA A 82 -17.33 25.82 -4.74
CA ALA A 82 -17.40 24.37 -4.85
C ALA A 82 -16.17 23.80 -4.10
N GLY A 83 -16.42 23.05 -3.02
CA GLY A 83 -15.35 22.49 -2.21
C GLY A 83 -14.39 21.64 -3.06
N PRO A 84 -13.17 21.35 -2.57
CA PRO A 84 -12.16 20.62 -3.32
C PRO A 84 -12.61 19.20 -3.65
N TRP A 85 -12.17 18.70 -4.79
CA TRP A 85 -12.55 17.38 -5.28
C TRP A 85 -11.41 16.73 -6.08
N VAL A 86 -11.48 15.42 -6.25
CA VAL A 86 -10.48 14.59 -6.95
C VAL A 86 -10.99 14.18 -8.32
N ASP A 87 -10.16 14.35 -9.37
CA ASP A 87 -10.29 13.72 -10.70
C ASP A 87 -9.20 12.65 -10.85
N LEU A 88 -9.61 11.38 -10.81
CA LEU A 88 -8.72 10.23 -10.83
C LEU A 88 -8.87 9.46 -12.15
N LYS A 89 -7.72 9.10 -12.74
CA LYS A 89 -7.63 8.21 -13.90
C LYS A 89 -6.61 7.12 -13.63
N SER A 90 -6.99 5.88 -13.93
CA SER A 90 -6.10 4.72 -13.79
C SER A 90 -6.27 3.76 -14.96
N GLU A 91 -5.16 3.38 -15.57
CA GLU A 91 -5.07 2.34 -16.57
C GLU A 91 -4.25 1.17 -16.01
N ARG A 92 -4.77 -0.03 -16.17
CA ARG A 92 -4.12 -1.24 -15.65
C ARG A 92 -4.14 -2.36 -16.66
N TYR A 93 -2.98 -2.97 -16.82
CA TYR A 93 -2.76 -4.16 -17.64
C TYR A 93 -2.37 -5.31 -16.72
N ASP A 94 -3.10 -6.43 -16.79
CA ASP A 94 -2.80 -7.64 -16.03
C ASP A 94 -2.49 -8.80 -17.00
N PHE A 95 -1.44 -9.53 -16.69
CA PHE A 95 -1.10 -10.82 -17.28
C PHE A 95 -1.17 -11.89 -16.19
N ARG A 96 -1.77 -13.04 -16.49
CA ARG A 96 -1.78 -14.21 -15.62
C ARG A 96 -1.62 -15.48 -16.43
N THR A 97 -0.82 -16.42 -15.94
CA THR A 97 -0.73 -17.75 -16.50
C THR A 97 -0.57 -18.79 -15.42
N GLU A 98 -1.18 -19.94 -15.62
CA GLU A 98 -1.01 -21.13 -14.82
C GLU A 98 -0.74 -22.30 -15.75
N LEU A 99 0.28 -23.10 -15.43
CA LEU A 99 0.69 -24.25 -16.21
C LEU A 99 0.88 -25.45 -15.27
N ASP A 100 0.11 -26.50 -15.49
CA ASP A 100 0.25 -27.78 -14.80
C ASP A 100 1.40 -28.59 -15.39
N ASP A 101 2.14 -29.30 -14.53
CA ASP A 101 3.30 -30.12 -14.85
C ASP A 101 4.31 -29.42 -15.77
N PRO A 102 4.83 -28.23 -15.38
CA PRO A 102 5.68 -27.41 -16.26
C PRO A 102 6.98 -28.15 -16.64
N PHE A 103 7.58 -28.83 -15.68
CA PHE A 103 8.80 -29.64 -15.84
C PHE A 103 9.00 -30.57 -14.63
N ALA A 104 9.94 -31.51 -14.73
CA ALA A 104 10.18 -32.53 -13.72
C ALA A 104 10.43 -31.92 -12.31
N GLY A 105 9.73 -32.45 -11.30
CA GLY A 105 9.84 -32.01 -9.91
C GLY A 105 8.83 -30.93 -9.51
N PHE A 106 8.03 -30.39 -10.45
CA PHE A 106 7.05 -29.36 -10.16
C PHE A 106 5.66 -29.74 -10.69
N LYS A 107 4.64 -29.50 -9.85
CA LYS A 107 3.23 -29.74 -10.17
C LYS A 107 2.63 -28.58 -10.95
N LYS A 108 3.06 -27.34 -10.63
CA LYS A 108 2.41 -26.15 -11.16
C LYS A 108 3.38 -24.96 -11.21
N LEU A 109 3.27 -24.19 -12.28
CA LEU A 109 3.85 -22.86 -12.41
C LEU A 109 2.71 -21.85 -12.45
N ARG A 110 2.83 -20.78 -11.67
CA ARG A 110 1.96 -19.59 -11.75
C ARG A 110 2.83 -18.37 -12.01
N ALA A 111 2.45 -17.59 -12.98
CA ALA A 111 3.08 -16.27 -13.20
C ALA A 111 2.00 -15.21 -13.35
N GLN A 112 2.26 -14.07 -12.78
CA GLN A 112 1.44 -12.87 -12.91
C GLN A 112 2.32 -11.65 -13.07
N ALA A 113 1.87 -10.72 -13.90
CA ALA A 113 2.50 -9.42 -14.04
C ALA A 113 1.40 -8.35 -14.17
N ARG A 114 1.68 -7.17 -13.63
CA ARG A 114 0.78 -6.02 -13.66
C ARG A 114 1.57 -4.78 -14.00
N TYR A 115 1.00 -3.94 -14.83
CA TYR A 115 1.43 -2.57 -15.03
C TYR A 115 0.25 -1.65 -14.72
N THR A 116 0.52 -0.55 -14.01
CA THR A 116 -0.48 0.46 -13.66
C THR A 116 0.08 1.84 -13.97
N ASP A 117 -0.71 2.64 -14.66
CA ASP A 117 -0.53 4.08 -14.81
C ASP A 117 -1.68 4.77 -14.08
N TYR A 118 -1.33 5.58 -13.10
CA TYR A 118 -2.28 6.23 -12.20
C TYR A 118 -1.98 7.72 -12.13
N LYS A 119 -3.01 8.52 -12.26
CA LYS A 119 -2.97 9.96 -12.04
C LYS A 119 -4.23 10.38 -11.30
N HIS A 120 -4.07 11.22 -10.28
CA HIS A 120 -5.19 12.03 -9.81
C HIS A 120 -4.76 13.48 -9.61
N ASP A 121 -5.71 14.35 -9.86
CA ASP A 121 -5.61 15.78 -9.61
C ASP A 121 -6.59 16.13 -8.49
N GLU A 122 -6.11 16.83 -7.50
CA GLU A 122 -6.93 17.52 -6.52
C GLU A 122 -7.26 18.89 -7.07
N ILE A 123 -8.54 19.15 -7.26
CA ILE A 123 -9.06 20.34 -7.91
C ILE A 123 -9.61 21.28 -6.86
N GLU A 124 -9.08 22.52 -6.84
CA GLU A 124 -9.55 23.61 -6.01
C GLU A 124 -9.83 24.82 -6.89
N GLU A 125 -10.92 25.52 -6.65
CA GLU A 125 -11.33 26.70 -7.43
C GLU A 125 -11.36 26.47 -8.96
N GLY A 126 -11.48 25.19 -9.38
CA GLY A 126 -11.51 24.80 -10.79
C GLY A 126 -10.15 24.54 -11.44
N GLU A 127 -9.04 24.66 -10.69
CA GLU A 127 -7.69 24.37 -11.15
C GLU A 127 -7.09 23.19 -10.36
N ALA A 128 -6.09 22.52 -10.95
CA ALA A 128 -5.39 21.42 -10.27
C ALA A 128 -4.39 22.00 -9.26
N ALA A 129 -4.74 21.99 -7.97
CA ALA A 129 -3.88 22.42 -6.87
C ALA A 129 -2.75 21.42 -6.64
N THR A 130 -3.05 20.12 -6.64
CA THR A 130 -2.04 19.06 -6.47
C THR A 130 -2.27 17.95 -7.49
N THR A 131 -1.19 17.46 -8.08
CA THR A 131 -1.19 16.32 -9.01
C THR A 131 -0.34 15.18 -8.47
N PHE A 132 -0.94 14.00 -8.36
CA PHE A 132 -0.25 12.75 -8.02
C PHE A 132 -0.14 11.87 -9.27
N LYS A 133 1.07 11.50 -9.64
CA LYS A 133 1.35 10.55 -10.73
C LYS A 133 2.10 9.36 -10.20
N SER A 134 1.57 8.16 -10.42
CA SER A 134 2.22 6.91 -10.04
C SER A 134 2.20 5.94 -11.21
N THR A 135 3.37 5.48 -11.64
CA THR A 135 3.49 4.39 -12.60
C THR A 135 4.23 3.23 -11.96
N GLY A 136 3.80 2.01 -12.21
CA GLY A 136 4.48 0.87 -11.64
C GLY A 136 4.20 -0.44 -12.33
N TYR A 137 5.10 -1.39 -12.09
CA TYR A 137 4.86 -2.78 -12.44
C TYR A 137 5.17 -3.69 -11.25
N ASP A 138 4.48 -4.80 -11.20
CA ASP A 138 4.68 -5.90 -10.26
C ASP A 138 4.64 -7.20 -11.04
N ALA A 139 5.58 -8.10 -10.77
CA ALA A 139 5.64 -9.42 -11.36
C ALA A 139 5.95 -10.47 -10.31
N ARG A 140 5.22 -11.57 -10.31
CA ARG A 140 5.35 -12.68 -9.38
C ARG A 140 5.38 -14.00 -10.13
N LEU A 141 6.34 -14.85 -9.75
CA LEU A 141 6.50 -16.22 -10.25
C LEU A 141 6.47 -17.18 -9.07
N GLU A 142 5.66 -18.24 -9.19
CA GLU A 142 5.52 -19.30 -8.21
C GLU A 142 5.71 -20.67 -8.87
N LEU A 143 6.40 -21.55 -8.17
CA LEU A 143 6.60 -22.95 -8.53
C LEU A 143 6.11 -23.82 -7.38
N VAL A 144 5.04 -24.58 -7.60
CA VAL A 144 4.54 -25.61 -6.67
C VAL A 144 5.29 -26.88 -6.97
N HIS A 145 6.06 -27.38 -6.02
CA HIS A 145 6.87 -28.58 -6.24
C HIS A 145 6.10 -29.89 -5.98
N GLN A 146 6.62 -31.00 -6.51
CA GLN A 146 6.16 -32.34 -6.14
C GLN A 146 6.54 -32.62 -4.67
N PRO A 147 5.81 -33.50 -3.97
CA PRO A 147 6.14 -33.84 -2.58
C PRO A 147 7.58 -34.29 -2.42
N VAL A 148 8.30 -33.70 -1.45
CA VAL A 148 9.66 -34.09 -1.07
C VAL A 148 9.62 -34.53 0.39
N ALA A 149 9.79 -35.82 0.69
CA ALA A 149 9.71 -36.38 2.04
C ALA A 149 8.41 -35.97 2.79
N ALA A 150 7.27 -36.02 2.11
CA ALA A 150 5.94 -35.64 2.59
C ALA A 150 5.71 -34.11 2.79
N TRP A 151 6.66 -33.25 2.46
CA TRP A 151 6.47 -31.81 2.38
C TRP A 151 5.95 -31.43 0.99
N GLU A 152 4.94 -30.59 0.95
CA GLU A 152 4.39 -29.96 -0.24
C GLU A 152 4.42 -28.45 -0.05
N GLY A 153 4.69 -27.71 -1.12
CA GLY A 153 4.74 -26.28 -0.97
C GLY A 153 5.01 -25.52 -2.26
N VAL A 154 5.30 -24.26 -2.08
CA VAL A 154 5.56 -23.30 -3.14
C VAL A 154 6.81 -22.50 -2.82
N ILE A 155 7.66 -22.33 -3.83
CA ILE A 155 8.74 -21.35 -3.83
C ILE A 155 8.42 -20.28 -4.87
N GLY A 156 8.81 -19.04 -4.61
CA GLY A 156 8.50 -17.98 -5.54
C GLY A 156 9.37 -16.75 -5.38
N THR A 157 9.30 -15.90 -6.38
CA THR A 157 9.96 -14.59 -6.40
C THR A 157 8.99 -13.51 -6.86
N GLN A 158 9.23 -12.29 -6.41
CA GLN A 158 8.42 -11.14 -6.77
C GLN A 158 9.34 -9.94 -7.05
N PHE A 159 8.99 -9.17 -8.07
CA PHE A 159 9.65 -7.91 -8.43
C PHE A 159 8.59 -6.82 -8.53
N GLY A 160 8.95 -5.64 -8.06
CA GLY A 160 8.12 -4.46 -8.20
C GLY A 160 8.95 -3.22 -8.41
N ARG A 161 8.44 -2.31 -9.24
CA ARG A 161 8.96 -0.93 -9.36
C ARG A 161 7.79 0.03 -9.36
N GLN A 162 7.91 1.07 -8.57
CA GLN A 162 6.96 2.18 -8.53
C GLN A 162 7.71 3.49 -8.66
N LYS A 163 7.24 4.35 -9.55
CA LYS A 163 7.64 5.75 -9.62
C LYS A 163 6.49 6.60 -9.14
N LEU A 164 6.74 7.48 -8.18
CA LEU A 164 5.75 8.40 -7.63
C LEU A 164 6.28 9.83 -7.76
N ASN A 165 5.46 10.70 -8.30
CA ASN A 165 5.71 12.13 -8.40
C ASN A 165 4.48 12.88 -7.90
N ILE A 166 4.68 13.79 -6.95
CA ILE A 166 3.65 14.66 -6.39
C ILE A 166 4.09 16.08 -6.64
N THR A 167 3.24 16.87 -7.29
CA THR A 167 3.54 18.26 -7.65
C THR A 167 2.33 19.14 -7.32
N GLY A 168 2.57 20.36 -6.86
CA GLY A 168 1.54 21.30 -6.43
C GLY A 168 1.67 21.66 -4.95
N GLU A 169 0.59 22.13 -4.37
CA GLU A 169 0.57 22.68 -3.01
C GLU A 169 0.81 21.64 -1.93
N GLU A 170 0.34 20.40 -2.12
CA GLU A 170 0.56 19.26 -1.22
C GLU A 170 1.77 18.40 -1.66
N SER A 171 2.80 19.00 -2.24
CA SER A 171 4.01 18.26 -2.58
C SER A 171 4.71 17.73 -1.32
N LEU A 172 4.40 16.48 -0.94
CA LEU A 172 4.97 15.81 0.23
C LEU A 172 6.45 15.48 0.08
N PHE A 173 6.96 15.40 -1.14
CA PHE A 173 8.36 15.03 -1.43
C PHE A 173 9.12 16.17 -2.07
N ALA A 174 10.41 16.28 -1.73
CA ALA A 174 11.32 17.22 -2.36
C ALA A 174 11.60 16.92 -3.85
N GLY A 175 11.16 15.77 -4.37
CA GLY A 175 11.28 15.33 -5.75
C GLY A 175 10.67 13.96 -5.99
N PRO A 176 10.62 13.50 -7.25
CA PRO A 176 10.11 12.18 -7.60
C PRO A 176 10.85 11.05 -6.86
N THR A 177 10.10 10.01 -6.48
CA THR A 177 10.69 8.80 -5.88
C THR A 177 10.56 7.60 -6.81
N THR A 178 11.56 6.71 -6.77
CA THR A 178 11.52 5.41 -7.42
C THR A 178 11.78 4.34 -6.38
N THR A 179 10.82 3.44 -6.18
CA THR A 179 10.94 2.30 -5.27
C THR A 179 11.08 1.03 -6.07
N ASP A 180 12.19 0.31 -5.89
CA ASP A 180 12.45 -1.02 -6.43
C ASP A 180 12.37 -2.05 -5.30
N LYS A 181 11.65 -3.13 -5.54
CA LYS A 181 11.48 -4.25 -4.59
C LYS A 181 11.81 -5.56 -5.27
N TRP A 182 12.52 -6.43 -4.55
CA TRP A 182 12.70 -7.82 -4.92
C TRP A 182 12.48 -8.70 -3.71
N SER A 183 11.84 -9.85 -3.92
CA SER A 183 11.55 -10.78 -2.85
C SER A 183 11.74 -12.22 -3.28
N LEU A 184 12.15 -13.05 -2.35
CA LEU A 184 12.19 -14.51 -2.47
C LEU A 184 11.37 -15.08 -1.31
N PHE A 185 10.53 -16.08 -1.56
CA PHE A 185 9.69 -16.68 -0.52
C PHE A 185 9.48 -18.17 -0.75
N ALA A 186 9.20 -18.86 0.35
CA ALA A 186 8.77 -20.24 0.36
C ALA A 186 7.65 -20.43 1.39
N LEU A 187 6.72 -21.33 1.09
CA LEU A 187 5.69 -21.81 2.00
C LEU A 187 5.61 -23.32 1.83
N GLU A 188 5.76 -24.05 2.92
CA GLU A 188 5.81 -25.49 2.97
C GLU A 188 4.80 -26.02 3.99
N HIS A 189 4.17 -27.13 3.69
CA HIS A 189 3.28 -27.79 4.63
C HIS A 189 3.45 -29.31 4.57
N THR A 190 3.16 -29.95 5.71
CA THR A 190 3.14 -31.41 5.82
C THR A 190 2.13 -31.83 6.86
N LYS A 191 1.65 -33.07 6.73
CA LYS A 191 0.81 -33.71 7.75
C LYS A 191 1.59 -34.88 8.35
N TRP A 192 1.76 -34.85 9.68
CA TRP A 192 2.34 -35.95 10.45
C TRP A 192 1.35 -36.42 11.50
N ASN A 193 0.79 -37.62 11.30
CA ASN A 193 -0.34 -38.14 12.08
C ASN A 193 -1.53 -37.12 12.05
N ASP A 194 -1.94 -36.67 13.23
CA ASP A 194 -3.06 -35.74 13.40
C ASP A 194 -2.60 -34.27 13.52
N VAL A 195 -1.32 -34.01 13.25
CA VAL A 195 -0.77 -32.65 13.27
C VAL A 195 -0.45 -32.20 11.85
N HIS A 196 -1.00 -31.04 11.49
CA HIS A 196 -0.66 -30.33 10.25
C HIS A 196 0.34 -29.21 10.56
N PHE A 197 1.50 -29.24 9.91
CA PHE A 197 2.55 -28.25 10.04
C PHE A 197 2.60 -27.35 8.81
N GLU A 198 2.79 -26.06 9.03
CA GLU A 198 3.05 -25.05 7.99
C GLU A 198 4.28 -24.23 8.35
N LEU A 199 5.16 -24.01 7.38
CA LEU A 199 6.34 -23.16 7.50
C LEU A 199 6.35 -22.15 6.38
N ALA A 200 6.65 -20.90 6.69
CA ALA A 200 6.84 -19.87 5.67
C ALA A 200 8.09 -19.05 5.98
N ALA A 201 8.78 -18.63 4.92
CA ALA A 201 9.89 -17.70 5.00
C ALA A 201 9.86 -16.75 3.80
N ARG A 202 10.27 -15.49 4.03
CA ARG A 202 10.36 -14.46 3.01
C ARG A 202 11.54 -13.54 3.27
N PHE A 203 12.29 -13.30 2.22
CA PHE A 203 13.33 -12.28 2.15
C PHE A 203 12.84 -11.17 1.23
N ASP A 204 12.98 -9.92 1.65
CA ASP A 204 12.66 -8.72 0.89
C ASP A 204 13.88 -7.82 0.82
N GLN A 205 14.16 -7.28 -0.36
CA GLN A 205 15.09 -6.17 -0.55
C GLN A 205 14.34 -5.00 -1.17
N GLN A 206 14.58 -3.80 -0.66
CA GLN A 206 13.96 -2.58 -1.14
C GLN A 206 15.00 -1.49 -1.30
N LYS A 207 14.96 -0.84 -2.46
CA LYS A 207 15.72 0.37 -2.76
C LYS A 207 14.74 1.49 -3.07
N ILE A 208 14.91 2.65 -2.43
CA ILE A 208 14.16 3.86 -2.74
C ILE A 208 15.14 4.96 -3.11
N GLU A 209 15.01 5.46 -4.33
CA GLU A 209 15.74 6.61 -4.84
C GLU A 209 14.81 7.82 -4.84
N ILE A 210 15.32 8.97 -4.40
CA ILE A 210 14.62 10.24 -4.44
C ILE A 210 15.46 11.25 -5.23
N ASP A 211 14.83 11.96 -6.15
CA ASP A 211 15.50 13.01 -6.93
C ASP A 211 15.56 14.32 -6.12
N SER A 212 16.40 14.29 -5.08
CA SER A 212 16.64 15.40 -4.16
C SER A 212 17.99 15.21 -3.46
N PRO A 213 18.50 16.19 -2.68
CA PRO A 213 19.69 16.02 -1.85
C PRO A 213 19.55 15.00 -0.70
N GLN A 214 18.36 14.47 -0.45
CA GLN A 214 18.09 13.47 0.60
C GLN A 214 18.78 12.13 0.27
N LYS A 215 19.08 11.36 1.32
CA LYS A 215 19.77 10.07 1.17
C LYS A 215 18.84 9.01 0.58
N ASN A 216 19.31 8.29 -0.45
CA ASN A 216 18.64 7.09 -0.93
C ASN A 216 18.59 6.00 0.15
N TYR A 217 17.53 5.22 0.15
CA TYR A 217 17.34 4.09 1.05
C TYR A 217 17.63 2.77 0.33
N ASP A 218 18.36 1.85 0.98
CA ASP A 218 18.61 0.49 0.50
C ASP A 218 18.76 -0.41 1.72
N ASP A 219 17.82 -1.35 1.91
CA ASP A 219 17.83 -2.28 3.04
C ASP A 219 17.04 -3.55 2.70
N HIS A 220 17.12 -4.54 3.58
CA HIS A 220 16.46 -5.83 3.46
C HIS A 220 15.72 -6.21 4.74
N ALA A 221 14.76 -7.12 4.59
CA ALA A 221 13.96 -7.66 5.67
C ALA A 221 13.83 -9.18 5.54
N PHE A 222 13.72 -9.86 6.67
CA PHE A 222 13.53 -11.30 6.70
C PHE A 222 12.40 -11.68 7.66
N SER A 223 11.35 -12.28 7.10
CA SER A 223 10.16 -12.72 7.83
C SER A 223 10.02 -14.23 7.77
N TYR A 224 9.58 -14.84 8.86
CA TYR A 224 9.30 -16.27 8.90
C TYR A 224 8.16 -16.58 9.87
N SER A 225 7.49 -17.70 9.63
CA SER A 225 6.45 -18.22 10.52
C SER A 225 6.41 -19.73 10.52
N GLY A 226 5.91 -20.29 11.62
CA GLY A 226 5.60 -21.70 11.76
C GLY A 226 4.25 -21.88 12.44
N ALA A 227 3.45 -22.80 11.93
CA ALA A 227 2.18 -23.18 12.51
C ALA A 227 2.10 -24.69 12.71
N ALA A 228 1.42 -25.09 13.78
CA ALA A 228 1.05 -26.48 14.05
C ALA A 228 -0.42 -26.53 14.41
N ASN A 229 -1.22 -27.29 13.66
CA ASN A 229 -2.64 -27.53 13.88
C ASN A 229 -2.85 -28.99 14.25
N TRP A 230 -3.25 -29.25 15.47
CA TRP A 230 -3.42 -30.59 16.02
C TRP A 230 -4.90 -30.90 16.25
N GLU A 231 -5.41 -31.90 15.53
CA GLU A 231 -6.71 -32.50 15.79
C GLU A 231 -6.55 -33.65 16.80
N PHE A 232 -6.63 -33.31 18.09
CA PHE A 232 -6.34 -34.26 19.17
C PHE A 232 -7.53 -35.15 19.55
N LEU A 233 -8.74 -34.74 19.18
CA LEU A 233 -9.99 -35.54 19.25
C LEU A 233 -10.85 -35.13 18.04
N PRO A 234 -11.79 -36.01 17.62
CA PRO A 234 -12.82 -35.60 16.66
C PRO A 234 -13.51 -34.32 17.12
N ASP A 235 -13.63 -33.35 16.22
CA ASP A 235 -14.24 -32.04 16.45
C ASP A 235 -13.41 -31.05 17.32
N TYR A 236 -12.23 -31.43 17.81
CA TYR A 236 -11.39 -30.57 18.65
C TYR A 236 -10.03 -30.33 18.02
N LYS A 237 -9.71 -29.07 17.78
CA LYS A 237 -8.43 -28.65 17.19
C LYS A 237 -7.70 -27.66 18.11
N LEU A 238 -6.41 -27.82 18.23
CA LEU A 238 -5.51 -26.88 18.88
C LEU A 238 -4.54 -26.33 17.82
N SER A 239 -4.39 -25.04 17.75
CA SER A 239 -3.46 -24.37 16.84
C SER A 239 -2.42 -23.56 17.61
N LEU A 240 -1.17 -23.63 17.17
CA LEU A 240 -0.07 -22.78 17.63
C LEU A 240 0.54 -22.11 16.41
N VAL A 241 0.65 -20.79 16.42
CA VAL A 241 1.36 -20.02 15.41
C VAL A 241 2.44 -19.19 16.07
N VAL A 242 3.64 -19.22 15.50
CA VAL A 242 4.77 -18.37 15.91
C VAL A 242 5.26 -17.64 14.67
N SER A 243 5.41 -16.33 14.74
CA SER A 243 5.91 -15.54 13.62
C SER A 243 6.87 -14.45 14.04
N HIS A 244 7.85 -14.21 13.19
CA HIS A 244 8.71 -13.04 13.15
C HIS A 244 8.47 -12.31 11.81
N GLN A 245 8.12 -11.05 11.88
CA GLN A 245 7.83 -10.23 10.71
C GLN A 245 8.70 -8.98 10.74
N GLU A 246 9.28 -8.65 9.60
CA GLU A 246 10.00 -7.42 9.37
C GLU A 246 9.35 -6.62 8.23
N ARG A 247 9.25 -5.30 8.40
CA ARG A 247 8.70 -4.38 7.41
C ARG A 247 9.68 -3.24 7.13
N LEU A 248 10.00 -3.06 5.86
CA LEU A 248 10.80 -1.93 5.39
C LEU A 248 9.93 -0.66 5.30
N PRO A 249 10.50 0.52 5.60
CA PRO A 249 9.75 1.77 5.56
C PRO A 249 9.30 2.14 4.15
N LEU A 250 8.20 2.88 4.05
CA LEU A 250 7.70 3.44 2.79
C LEU A 250 8.45 4.74 2.46
N ALA A 251 8.42 5.15 1.17
CA ALA A 251 8.99 6.43 0.75
C ALA A 251 8.40 7.61 1.54
N GLN A 252 7.10 7.59 1.84
CA GLN A 252 6.42 8.60 2.63
C GLN A 252 6.95 8.67 4.06
N GLU A 253 7.16 7.53 4.72
CA GLU A 253 7.72 7.48 6.07
C GLU A 253 9.16 8.03 6.15
N LEU A 254 9.92 7.91 5.07
CA LEU A 254 11.30 8.38 4.99
C LEU A 254 11.41 9.88 4.60
N TYR A 255 10.62 10.32 3.62
CA TYR A 255 10.88 11.56 2.91
C TYR A 255 9.77 12.59 2.96
N ALA A 256 8.61 12.28 3.54
CA ALA A 256 7.53 13.25 3.62
C ALA A 256 7.98 14.51 4.35
N LYS A 257 7.66 15.67 3.79
CA LYS A 257 7.85 16.97 4.42
C LYS A 257 6.85 17.96 3.81
N GLY A 258 5.63 17.92 4.28
CA GLY A 258 4.61 18.78 3.71
C GLY A 258 3.27 18.64 4.39
N LYS A 259 2.37 19.45 3.93
CA LYS A 259 0.97 19.45 4.34
C LYS A 259 0.24 18.30 3.62
N HIS A 260 -0.74 17.74 4.30
CA HIS A 260 -1.69 16.80 3.75
C HIS A 260 -3.08 17.32 4.10
N LEU A 261 -3.62 18.16 3.25
CA LEU A 261 -4.82 18.94 3.52
C LEU A 261 -6.06 18.04 3.65
N ALA A 262 -6.14 16.97 2.88
CA ALA A 262 -7.23 16.00 2.96
C ALA A 262 -7.39 15.35 4.37
N THR A 263 -6.30 15.22 5.14
CA THR A 263 -6.30 14.71 6.52
C THR A 263 -6.05 15.78 7.57
N ASN A 264 -5.84 17.02 7.13
CA ASN A 264 -5.48 18.16 7.97
C ASN A 264 -4.28 17.85 8.89
N THR A 265 -3.20 17.32 8.29
CA THR A 265 -1.96 16.95 8.98
C THR A 265 -0.74 17.54 8.29
N TYR A 266 0.32 17.75 9.05
CA TYR A 266 1.65 18.02 8.50
C TYR A 266 2.51 16.77 8.67
N GLU A 267 2.94 16.17 7.57
CA GLU A 267 3.71 14.93 7.57
C GLU A 267 5.21 15.20 7.56
N ILE A 268 5.94 14.52 8.44
CA ILE A 268 7.40 14.64 8.57
C ILE A 268 7.99 13.24 8.56
N GLY A 269 8.73 12.92 7.51
CA GLY A 269 9.46 11.67 7.37
C GLY A 269 10.77 11.67 8.17
N ASN A 270 11.35 10.48 8.32
CA ASN A 270 12.64 10.28 8.94
C ASN A 270 13.52 9.37 8.08
N GLU A 271 14.57 9.93 7.46
CA GLU A 271 15.52 9.19 6.60
C GLU A 271 16.31 8.09 7.33
N ASN A 272 16.26 8.08 8.68
CA ASN A 272 17.01 7.14 9.53
C ASN A 272 16.09 6.07 10.15
N LEU A 273 14.92 5.82 9.60
CA LEU A 273 14.05 4.73 10.07
C LEU A 273 14.74 3.39 9.87
N ASN A 274 14.61 2.56 10.88
CA ASN A 274 15.02 1.16 10.83
C ASN A 274 13.84 0.28 10.38
N THR A 275 14.15 -0.93 9.97
CA THR A 275 13.17 -1.99 9.73
C THR A 275 12.31 -2.20 10.96
N GLU A 276 10.99 -2.15 10.80
CA GLU A 276 10.02 -2.47 11.86
C GLU A 276 9.99 -3.99 12.07
N LYS A 277 9.95 -4.43 13.35
CA LYS A 277 9.99 -5.85 13.72
C LYS A 277 8.84 -6.20 14.64
N SER A 278 8.17 -7.30 14.34
CA SER A 278 7.08 -7.85 15.15
C SER A 278 7.32 -9.34 15.42
N ASN A 279 7.09 -9.76 16.66
CA ASN A 279 7.11 -11.17 17.05
C ASN A 279 5.76 -11.50 17.66
N ASN A 280 5.10 -12.55 17.14
CA ASN A 280 3.79 -12.96 17.58
C ASN A 280 3.78 -14.44 17.93
N ILE A 281 3.05 -14.78 19.01
CA ILE A 281 2.71 -16.15 19.40
C ILE A 281 1.19 -16.17 19.58
N GLU A 282 0.52 -17.07 18.87
CA GLU A 282 -0.91 -17.27 18.94
C GLU A 282 -1.23 -18.71 19.28
N LEU A 283 -2.11 -18.91 20.26
CA LEU A 283 -2.67 -20.21 20.62
C LEU A 283 -4.17 -20.17 20.39
N GLY A 284 -4.66 -21.05 19.54
CA GLY A 284 -6.08 -21.17 19.18
C GLY A 284 -6.64 -22.51 19.64
N PHE A 285 -7.89 -22.49 20.13
CA PHE A 285 -8.69 -23.69 20.40
C PHE A 285 -9.96 -23.60 19.58
N HIS A 286 -10.28 -24.64 18.83
CA HIS A 286 -11.46 -24.72 17.99
C HIS A 286 -12.26 -25.98 18.31
N TYR A 287 -13.58 -25.80 18.49
CA TYR A 287 -14.54 -26.89 18.63
C TYR A 287 -15.61 -26.80 17.54
N GLU A 288 -15.78 -27.89 16.78
CA GLU A 288 -16.69 -27.99 15.63
C GLU A 288 -17.77 -29.03 15.95
N GLY A 289 -18.77 -28.64 16.75
CA GLY A 289 -19.87 -29.54 17.14
C GLY A 289 -21.21 -29.12 16.56
N ASP A 290 -22.07 -30.10 16.30
CA ASP A 290 -23.40 -29.94 15.64
C ASP A 290 -24.36 -28.95 16.32
N LYS A 291 -24.00 -28.38 17.48
CA LYS A 291 -24.90 -27.54 18.30
C LYS A 291 -24.44 -26.07 18.46
N LEU A 292 -23.32 -25.65 17.85
CA LEU A 292 -22.77 -24.32 18.01
C LEU A 292 -22.46 -23.60 16.67
N ASN A 293 -23.24 -23.92 15.63
CA ASN A 293 -23.20 -23.18 14.36
C ASN A 293 -24.18 -22.00 14.38
#